data_e5445988dd22bd8e5edd77b6950d2f4b
#
_entry.id   e5445988dd22bd8e5edd77b6950d2f4b
#
_cell.length_a   1.000
_cell.length_b   1.000
_cell.length_c   1.000
_cell.angle_alpha   90.00
_cell.angle_beta   90.00
_cell.angle_gamma   90.00
#
_symmetry.space_group_name_H-M   'P 1'
#
loop_
_entity.id
_entity.type
_entity.pdbx_description
1 polymer ?
#
loop_
_entity_poly.entity_id
_entity_poly.type
_entity_poly.pdbx_seq_one_letter_code
_entity_poly.pdbx_strand_id
1 'polypeptide(L)'
;GVYIYNENKELIPGSVSSVGNIQSIEVVKRGCGGVVKLLRLKGSEAECVISGENTIRTVLGSSGAVINTLTGDAHYDILPSAFIVIKPVYAGDDNVISAFKIYGGGFGHGIGMSQNAVRKMSETMSYEEILKFFYKGVEIKNVAA
;
A
#
# COMPACT_ATOMS: atom_id res chain seq x y z
N GLY A 1 -5.81 3.07 9.11
CA GLY A 1 -6.43 4.22 9.78
C GLY A 1 -5.91 5.55 9.28
N VAL A 2 -6.62 6.61 9.60
CA VAL A 2 -6.23 7.99 9.29
C VAL A 2 -5.83 8.67 10.60
N TYR A 3 -4.76 9.48 10.53
CA TYR A 3 -4.21 10.23 11.66
C TYR A 3 -4.03 11.68 11.24
N ILE A 4 -4.22 12.58 12.20
CA ILE A 4 -4.02 14.03 12.05
C ILE A 4 -3.02 14.52 13.10
N TYR A 5 -2.41 15.67 12.87
CA TYR A 5 -1.56 16.30 13.87
C TYR A 5 -2.42 17.12 14.84
N ASN A 6 -2.20 16.92 16.13
CA ASN A 6 -2.76 17.79 17.17
C ASN A 6 -1.93 19.10 17.31
N GLU A 7 -2.34 20.00 18.21
CA GLU A 7 -1.66 21.26 18.47
C GLU A 7 -0.19 21.06 18.91
N ASN A 8 0.13 19.95 19.55
CA ASN A 8 1.48 19.59 19.98
C ASN A 8 2.30 18.89 18.86
N LYS A 9 1.79 18.81 17.62
CA LYS A 9 2.39 18.10 16.47
C LYS A 9 2.52 16.58 16.68
N GLU A 10 1.67 16.00 17.53
CA GLU A 10 1.59 14.56 17.71
C GLU A 10 0.53 13.96 16.80
N LEU A 11 0.81 12.76 16.26
CA LEU A 11 -0.15 12.03 15.45
C LEU A 11 -1.21 11.38 16.35
N ILE A 12 -2.45 11.79 16.19
CA ILE A 12 -3.61 11.21 16.86
C ILE A 12 -4.58 10.62 15.83
N PRO A 13 -5.33 9.56 16.19
CA PRO A 13 -6.41 9.08 15.33
C PRO A 13 -7.39 10.20 15.03
N GLY A 14 -7.77 10.32 13.75
CA GLY A 14 -8.67 11.37 13.32
C GLY A 14 -9.30 11.07 11.97
N SER A 15 -10.07 12.01 11.47
CA SER A 15 -10.67 11.95 10.16
C SER A 15 -10.48 13.29 9.44
N VAL A 16 -10.36 13.23 8.12
CA VAL A 16 -10.28 14.38 7.25
C VAL A 16 -11.34 14.19 6.17
N SER A 17 -12.25 15.13 6.05
CA SER A 17 -13.30 15.09 5.02
C SER A 17 -12.76 15.39 3.62
N SER A 18 -11.78 16.30 3.54
CA SER A 18 -11.06 16.67 2.33
C SER A 18 -9.67 17.17 2.69
N VAL A 19 -8.69 16.88 1.88
CA VAL A 19 -7.36 17.51 1.96
C VAL A 19 -7.24 18.70 0.98
N GLY A 20 -8.27 18.91 0.16
CA GLY A 20 -8.24 19.89 -0.92
C GLY A 20 -7.34 19.44 -2.08
N ASN A 21 -6.72 20.39 -2.77
CA ASN A 21 -5.76 20.10 -3.83
C ASN A 21 -4.48 19.50 -3.25
N ILE A 22 -4.10 18.31 -3.70
CA ILE A 22 -2.92 17.61 -3.17
C ILE A 22 -1.64 18.33 -3.60
N GLN A 23 -0.86 18.75 -2.61
CA GLN A 23 0.43 19.44 -2.78
C GLN A 23 1.62 18.50 -2.63
N SER A 24 1.50 17.46 -1.80
CA SER A 24 2.53 16.43 -1.69
C SER A 24 1.96 15.09 -1.23
N ILE A 25 2.60 14.02 -1.70
CA ILE A 25 2.39 12.64 -1.22
C ILE A 25 3.76 12.09 -0.85
N GLU A 26 3.95 11.72 0.41
CA GLU A 26 5.23 11.26 0.94
C GLU A 26 5.11 9.88 1.59
N VAL A 27 6.00 8.96 1.23
CA VAL A 27 6.13 7.68 1.90
C VAL A 27 6.95 7.88 3.18
N VAL A 28 6.28 7.89 4.33
CA VAL A 28 6.91 8.12 5.65
C VAL A 28 7.57 6.85 6.17
N LYS A 29 6.94 5.69 5.98
CA LYS A 29 7.46 4.42 6.51
C LYS A 29 7.12 3.25 5.60
N ARG A 30 8.11 2.35 5.43
CA ARG A 30 7.93 1.04 4.79
C ARG A 30 8.11 -0.08 5.79
N GLY A 31 7.50 -1.23 5.52
CA GLY A 31 7.83 -2.49 6.17
C GLY A 31 9.15 -3.08 5.66
N CYS A 32 9.63 -4.13 6.31
CA CYS A 32 10.86 -4.84 5.92
C CYS A 32 10.79 -5.39 4.48
N GLY A 33 9.60 -5.75 3.98
CA GLY A 33 9.36 -6.18 2.60
C GLY A 33 9.15 -5.04 1.60
N GLY A 34 9.33 -3.77 1.99
CA GLY A 34 9.20 -2.62 1.10
C GLY A 34 7.78 -2.07 0.92
N VAL A 35 6.77 -2.75 1.47
CA VAL A 35 5.36 -2.29 1.44
C VAL A 35 5.21 -1.01 2.25
N VAL A 36 4.52 -0.01 1.69
CA VAL A 36 4.24 1.25 2.39
C VAL A 36 3.32 1.00 3.58
N LYS A 37 3.74 1.45 4.76
CA LYS A 37 3.00 1.35 6.02
C LYS A 37 2.41 2.67 6.48
N LEU A 38 3.12 3.77 6.22
CA LEU A 38 2.66 5.12 6.53
C LEU A 38 2.87 6.01 5.32
N LEU A 39 1.83 6.72 4.94
CA LEU A 39 1.78 7.67 3.84
C LEU A 39 1.30 9.01 4.37
N ARG A 40 2.03 10.09 4.12
CA ARG A 40 1.61 11.46 4.42
C ARG A 40 0.97 12.06 3.17
N LEU A 41 -0.19 12.66 3.34
CA LEU A 41 -0.86 13.48 2.34
C LEU A 41 -0.93 14.91 2.86
N LYS A 42 -0.43 15.86 2.08
CA LYS A 42 -0.58 17.28 2.33
C LYS A 42 -1.33 17.91 1.18
N GLY A 43 -2.39 18.59 1.49
CA GLY A 43 -3.18 19.36 0.54
C GLY A 43 -3.32 20.82 0.93
N SER A 44 -4.13 21.55 0.17
CA SER A 44 -4.38 22.98 0.41
C SER A 44 -5.23 23.25 1.66
N GLU A 45 -6.02 22.27 2.10
CA GLU A 45 -6.97 22.44 3.21
C GLU A 45 -6.54 21.69 4.48
N ALA A 46 -5.90 20.52 4.32
CA ALA A 46 -5.50 19.69 5.45
C ALA A 46 -4.27 18.84 5.13
N GLU A 47 -3.67 18.33 6.20
CA GLU A 47 -2.60 17.33 6.18
C GLU A 47 -3.02 16.13 7.03
N CYS A 48 -2.75 14.92 6.54
CA CYS A 48 -3.00 13.70 7.28
C CYS A 48 -1.94 12.63 7.01
N VAL A 49 -1.86 11.66 7.92
CA VAL A 49 -1.05 10.45 7.76
C VAL A 49 -1.96 9.24 7.70
N ILE A 50 -1.79 8.43 6.67
CA ILE A 50 -2.56 7.22 6.43
C ILE A 50 -1.72 6.03 6.85
N SER A 51 -2.28 5.18 7.69
CA SER A 51 -1.66 3.95 8.19
C SER A 51 -2.43 2.72 7.74
N GLY A 52 -1.67 1.68 7.41
CA GLY A 52 -2.19 0.39 6.98
C GLY A 52 -2.27 0.28 5.45
N GLU A 53 -1.77 -0.84 4.94
CA GLU A 53 -1.64 -1.07 3.50
C GLU A 53 -2.99 -1.01 2.77
N ASN A 54 -4.04 -1.57 3.36
CA ASN A 54 -5.36 -1.58 2.75
C ASN A 54 -5.94 -0.16 2.64
N THR A 55 -5.82 0.66 3.70
CA THR A 55 -6.27 2.06 3.68
C THR A 55 -5.49 2.87 2.65
N ILE A 56 -4.18 2.67 2.55
CA ILE A 56 -3.32 3.32 1.56
C ILE A 56 -3.74 2.95 0.13
N ARG A 57 -3.99 1.67 -0.12
CA ARG A 57 -4.48 1.17 -1.42
C ARG A 57 -5.82 1.77 -1.80
N THR A 58 -6.73 1.87 -0.84
CA THR A 58 -8.06 2.46 -1.05
C THR A 58 -7.97 3.96 -1.35
N VAL A 59 -7.18 4.71 -0.56
CA VAL A 59 -7.07 6.17 -0.74
C VAL A 59 -6.37 6.54 -2.04
N LEU A 60 -5.34 5.79 -2.44
CA LEU A 60 -4.61 6.04 -3.69
C LEU A 60 -5.27 5.40 -4.91
N GLY A 61 -6.12 4.38 -4.71
CA GLY A 61 -6.96 3.83 -5.75
C GLY A 61 -8.18 4.74 -5.94
N SER A 62 -8.64 4.88 -7.16
CA SER A 62 -9.89 5.54 -7.44
C SER A 62 -10.75 4.67 -8.33
N SER A 63 -12.05 4.68 -8.10
CA SER A 63 -13.01 4.03 -8.99
C SER A 63 -12.81 4.55 -10.42
N GLY A 64 -12.56 3.66 -11.36
CA GLY A 64 -12.29 4.01 -12.75
C GLY A 64 -10.84 4.38 -13.08
N ALA A 65 -9.91 4.32 -12.14
CA ALA A 65 -8.50 4.48 -12.44
C ALA A 65 -8.00 3.34 -13.37
N VAL A 66 -7.26 3.71 -14.40
CA VAL A 66 -6.62 2.75 -15.31
C VAL A 66 -5.22 2.46 -14.79
N ILE A 67 -4.93 1.19 -14.61
CA ILE A 67 -3.60 0.72 -14.21
C ILE A 67 -2.99 -0.01 -15.38
N ASN A 68 -1.91 0.55 -15.94
CA ASN A 68 -1.16 -0.08 -17.01
C ASN A 68 -0.34 -1.24 -16.43
N THR A 69 -0.62 -2.44 -16.87
CA THR A 69 0.08 -3.66 -16.46
C THR A 69 0.90 -4.23 -17.61
N LEU A 70 1.75 -5.21 -17.32
CA LEU A 70 2.53 -5.91 -18.36
C LEU A 70 1.64 -6.67 -19.37
N THR A 71 0.40 -6.98 -19.01
CA THR A 71 -0.55 -7.72 -19.84
C THR A 71 -1.64 -6.84 -20.44
N GLY A 72 -1.56 -5.53 -20.27
CA GLY A 72 -2.53 -4.54 -20.73
C GLY A 72 -3.13 -3.73 -19.60
N ASP A 73 -4.08 -2.90 -19.93
CA ASP A 73 -4.76 -2.04 -18.97
C ASP A 73 -5.76 -2.83 -18.12
N ALA A 74 -5.84 -2.50 -16.85
CA ALA A 74 -6.75 -3.11 -15.89
C ALA A 74 -7.41 -2.03 -15.02
N HIS A 75 -8.62 -2.33 -14.56
CA HIS A 75 -9.38 -1.50 -13.64
C HIS A 75 -9.52 -2.22 -12.30
N TYR A 76 -9.23 -1.52 -11.23
CA TYR A 76 -9.36 -2.02 -9.86
C TYR A 76 -9.98 -0.94 -8.98
N ASP A 77 -10.82 -1.35 -8.04
CA ASP A 77 -11.44 -0.44 -7.05
C ASP A 77 -10.42 0.10 -6.04
N ILE A 78 -9.34 -0.65 -5.83
CA ILE A 78 -8.21 -0.27 -4.98
C ILE A 78 -6.89 -0.61 -5.69
N LEU A 79 -5.79 0.00 -5.32
CA LEU A 79 -4.49 -0.38 -5.88
C LEU A 79 -4.20 -1.87 -5.63
N PRO A 80 -3.61 -2.59 -6.60
CA PRO A 80 -3.29 -4.01 -6.44
C PRO A 80 -2.42 -4.33 -5.23
N SER A 81 -1.55 -3.40 -4.83
CA SER A 81 -0.60 -3.55 -3.72
C SER A 81 -0.20 -2.18 -3.17
N ALA A 82 0.33 -2.14 -1.96
CA ALA A 82 1.03 -0.97 -1.41
C ALA A 82 2.56 -1.07 -1.57
N PHE A 83 3.05 -1.97 -2.41
CA PHE A 83 4.46 -1.99 -2.83
C PHE A 83 4.65 -1.02 -4.00
N ILE A 84 4.73 0.26 -3.67
CA ILE A 84 4.64 1.37 -4.63
C ILE A 84 5.75 2.40 -4.43
N VAL A 85 6.03 3.12 -5.51
CA VAL A 85 6.82 4.37 -5.54
C VAL A 85 5.95 5.44 -6.16
N ILE A 86 5.95 6.63 -5.59
CA ILE A 86 5.13 7.76 -6.02
C ILE A 86 6.08 8.85 -6.52
N LYS A 87 5.79 9.40 -7.69
CA LYS A 87 6.55 10.49 -8.28
C LYS A 87 5.62 11.63 -8.66
N PRO A 88 5.94 12.88 -8.28
CA PRO A 88 5.20 14.03 -8.76
C PRO A 88 5.43 14.23 -10.27
N VAL A 89 4.41 14.73 -10.93
CA VAL A 89 4.45 15.22 -12.32
C VAL A 89 4.20 16.70 -12.28
N TYR A 90 5.10 17.46 -12.86
CA TYR A 90 5.02 18.92 -12.90
C TYR A 90 4.42 19.40 -14.22
N ALA A 91 3.65 20.47 -14.17
CA ALA A 91 3.13 21.17 -15.34
C ALA A 91 4.03 22.36 -15.69
N GLY A 92 4.51 22.40 -16.93
CA GLY A 92 5.36 23.50 -17.42
C GLY A 92 6.64 23.73 -16.60
N ASP A 93 7.17 24.95 -16.68
CA ASP A 93 8.41 25.34 -16.01
C ASP A 93 8.22 25.84 -14.57
N ASP A 94 6.97 25.94 -14.09
CA ASP A 94 6.63 26.61 -12.81
C ASP A 94 6.74 25.71 -11.57
N ASN A 95 7.25 24.50 -11.69
CA ASN A 95 7.30 23.51 -10.59
C ASN A 95 5.95 23.23 -9.90
N VAL A 96 4.84 23.49 -10.60
CA VAL A 96 3.50 23.20 -10.09
C VAL A 96 3.21 21.71 -10.31
N ILE A 97 2.87 20.99 -9.24
CA ILE A 97 2.48 19.58 -9.35
C ILE A 97 1.11 19.50 -10.02
N SER A 98 1.03 18.85 -11.17
CA SER A 98 -0.20 18.61 -11.93
C SER A 98 -0.80 17.22 -11.66
N ALA A 99 0.03 16.25 -11.30
CA ALA A 99 -0.38 14.87 -11.04
C ALA A 99 0.67 14.11 -10.23
N PHE A 100 0.31 12.89 -9.83
CA PHE A 100 1.26 11.93 -9.27
C PHE A 100 1.21 10.65 -10.09
N LYS A 101 2.37 10.16 -10.51
CA LYS A 101 2.52 8.83 -11.09
C LYS A 101 2.87 7.83 -10.00
N ILE A 102 2.12 6.73 -9.95
CA ILE A 102 2.34 5.64 -9.01
C ILE A 102 2.84 4.43 -9.79
N TYR A 103 4.01 3.95 -9.41
CA TYR A 103 4.61 2.72 -9.93
C TYR A 103 4.57 1.68 -8.84
N GLY A 104 4.25 0.44 -9.17
CA GLY A 104 4.17 -0.59 -8.15
C GLY A 104 4.32 -1.99 -8.71
N GLY A 105 4.33 -2.96 -7.80
CA GLY A 105 4.40 -4.37 -8.11
C GLY A 105 3.64 -5.22 -7.10
N GLY A 106 3.38 -6.46 -7.48
CA GLY A 106 2.68 -7.42 -6.64
C GLY A 106 1.16 -7.24 -6.63
N PHE A 107 0.51 -8.22 -6.02
CA PHE A 107 -0.94 -8.26 -5.86
C PHE A 107 -1.29 -8.78 -4.45
N GLY A 108 -1.94 -7.96 -3.63
CA GLY A 108 -2.30 -8.28 -2.26
C GLY A 108 -1.54 -7.47 -1.21
N HIS A 109 -1.66 -7.88 0.05
CA HIS A 109 -1.16 -7.11 1.21
C HIS A 109 0.37 -7.20 1.42
N GLY A 110 1.05 -8.23 0.88
CA GLY A 110 2.50 -8.39 1.02
C GLY A 110 2.99 -8.72 2.43
N ILE A 111 2.12 -9.23 3.31
CA ILE A 111 2.43 -9.49 4.73
C ILE A 111 2.68 -10.98 4.99
N GLY A 112 2.08 -11.85 4.21
CA GLY A 112 2.09 -13.28 4.48
C GLY A 112 2.24 -14.13 3.22
N MET A 113 1.75 -15.36 3.32
CA MET A 113 1.86 -16.39 2.31
C MET A 113 1.13 -16.02 1.03
N SER A 114 1.81 -16.13 -0.10
CA SER A 114 1.23 -15.91 -1.43
C SER A 114 0.37 -17.10 -1.86
N GLN A 115 -0.92 -16.90 -2.06
CA GLN A 115 -1.83 -17.97 -2.51
C GLN A 115 -1.42 -18.55 -3.87
N ASN A 116 -0.99 -17.70 -4.81
CA ASN A 116 -0.54 -18.17 -6.12
C ASN A 116 0.76 -18.99 -6.03
N ALA A 117 1.69 -18.58 -5.17
CA ALA A 117 2.91 -19.35 -4.94
C ALA A 117 2.59 -20.69 -4.26
N VAL A 118 1.71 -20.71 -3.25
CA VAL A 118 1.26 -21.95 -2.59
C VAL A 118 0.66 -22.91 -3.57
N ARG A 119 -0.21 -22.43 -4.46
CA ARG A 119 -0.82 -23.28 -5.50
C ARG A 119 0.24 -23.97 -6.36
N LYS A 120 1.31 -23.25 -6.73
CA LYS A 120 2.40 -23.85 -7.54
C LYS A 120 3.29 -24.77 -6.71
N MET A 121 3.61 -24.38 -5.48
CA MET A 121 4.46 -25.18 -4.57
C MET A 121 3.78 -26.50 -4.16
N SER A 122 2.46 -26.51 -4.01
CA SER A 122 1.70 -27.73 -3.63
C SER A 122 1.77 -28.87 -4.66
N GLU A 123 2.28 -28.60 -5.86
CA GLU A 123 2.53 -29.66 -6.85
C GLU A 123 3.73 -30.55 -6.46
N THR A 124 4.66 -30.05 -5.63
CA THR A 124 5.92 -30.72 -5.32
C THR A 124 6.31 -30.68 -3.84
N MET A 125 5.62 -29.91 -3.01
CA MET A 125 5.94 -29.70 -1.61
C MET A 125 4.75 -30.05 -0.71
N SER A 126 5.05 -30.57 0.49
CA SER A 126 4.04 -30.77 1.53
C SER A 126 3.58 -29.45 2.13
N TYR A 127 2.43 -29.45 2.82
CA TYR A 127 1.92 -28.26 3.47
C TYR A 127 2.86 -27.74 4.58
N GLU A 128 3.54 -28.64 5.29
CA GLU A 128 4.52 -28.27 6.32
C GLU A 128 5.73 -27.54 5.72
N GLU A 129 6.24 -28.01 4.58
CA GLU A 129 7.34 -27.37 3.87
C GLU A 129 6.94 -26.00 3.37
N ILE A 130 5.73 -25.85 2.81
CA ILE A 130 5.19 -24.57 2.34
C ILE A 130 5.04 -23.59 3.51
N LEU A 131 4.46 -24.03 4.62
CA LEU A 131 4.31 -23.18 5.81
C LEU A 131 5.67 -22.71 6.35
N LYS A 132 6.66 -23.60 6.46
CA LYS A 132 8.02 -23.26 6.90
C LYS A 132 8.78 -22.39 5.90
N PHE A 133 8.43 -22.48 4.61
CA PHE A 133 8.99 -21.58 3.59
C PHE A 133 8.59 -20.13 3.82
N PHE A 134 7.31 -19.87 4.05
CA PHE A 134 6.78 -18.51 4.25
C PHE A 134 6.98 -17.98 5.67
N TYR A 135 6.91 -18.85 6.66
CA TYR A 135 7.00 -18.50 8.08
C TYR A 135 8.23 -19.15 8.70
N LYS A 136 9.32 -18.38 8.80
CA LYS A 136 10.58 -18.87 9.38
C LYS A 136 10.48 -19.01 10.89
N GLY A 137 11.08 -20.07 11.43
CA GLY A 137 11.12 -20.31 12.87
C GLY A 137 9.81 -20.81 13.49
N VAL A 138 8.83 -21.21 12.68
CA VAL A 138 7.57 -21.78 13.19
C VAL A 138 7.69 -23.29 13.38
N GLU A 139 7.00 -23.80 14.39
CA GLU A 139 6.79 -25.20 14.65
C GLU A 139 5.33 -25.56 14.34
N ILE A 140 5.12 -26.65 13.63
CA ILE A 140 3.77 -27.13 13.28
C ILE A 140 3.42 -28.25 14.25
N LYS A 141 2.34 -28.07 15.01
CA LYS A 141 1.86 -29.03 16.01
C LYS A 141 0.42 -29.42 15.70
N ASN A 142 0.10 -30.69 15.91
CA ASN A 142 -1.29 -31.10 15.97
C ASN A 142 -1.88 -30.57 17.28
N VAL A 143 -2.93 -29.77 17.18
CA VAL A 143 -3.75 -29.42 18.33
C VAL A 143 -4.76 -30.56 18.49
N ALA A 144 -4.55 -31.42 19.48
CA ALA A 144 -5.57 -32.40 19.84
C ALA A 144 -6.83 -31.63 20.27
N ALA A 145 -7.97 -32.02 19.69
CA ALA A 145 -9.29 -31.49 20.04
C ALA A 145 -9.69 -31.94 21.44
#